data_8abb26ab2d7327318cd6c122488b8355
#
_entry.id   8abb26ab2d7327318cd6c122488b8355
#
_cell.length_a   1.000
_cell.length_b   1.000
_cell.length_c   1.000
_cell.angle_alpha   90.00
_cell.angle_beta   90.00
_cell.angle_gamma   90.00
#
_symmetry.space_group_name_H-M   'P 1'
#
loop_
_entity.id
_entity.type
_entity.pdbx_description
1 polymer ?
#
loop_
_entity_poly.entity_id
_entity_poly.type
_entity_poly.pdbx_seq_one_letter_code
_entity_poly.pdbx_strand_id
1 'polypeptide(L)'
;MAQDITLKLPSGISAPTQEDITAAKEYVLERSRAEIALASAVDGILKEYAERMIRVCYKYNIDPQSFSFGANDSMRQEVYAILDDLLEELLSLIEEDSVPQNRKNKHYGAIISWLATLGTHNKDLKWTTQYYISRFSKDVEALVAAMKYAGYDVNKAVNRSKSILHTLYISPEVLSAMKSGKMFNAEGIISGGTKYDPFTHKPSVGLSKYGATNLVTMARSTLAKAWMESEFMEAEDEGMGGYYVFRGSSYPCSHICDLECGWFHPMSMGMVCPLHSSCQCWVLYVKSDKGEITNYRNLNPYML
;
A
#
# COMPACT_ATOMS: atom_id res chain seq x y z
N MET A 1 11.20 -15.67 -22.48
CA MET A 1 12.52 -15.21 -22.96
C MET A 1 12.85 -13.99 -22.13
N ALA A 2 13.81 -14.11 -21.21
CA ALA A 2 14.36 -12.98 -20.50
C ALA A 2 15.12 -12.12 -21.52
N GLN A 3 14.70 -10.89 -21.73
CA GLN A 3 15.51 -9.94 -22.48
C GLN A 3 16.74 -9.65 -21.61
N ASP A 4 17.92 -10.00 -22.11
CA ASP A 4 19.19 -9.54 -21.58
C ASP A 4 19.20 -8.00 -21.66
N ILE A 5 18.82 -7.38 -20.57
CA ILE A 5 18.99 -5.94 -20.41
C ILE A 5 20.47 -5.76 -20.02
N THR A 6 21.31 -5.62 -21.03
CA THR A 6 22.68 -5.17 -20.83
C THR A 6 22.62 -3.72 -20.36
N LEU A 7 22.64 -3.51 -19.04
CA LEU A 7 22.81 -2.17 -18.50
C LEU A 7 24.16 -1.66 -18.99
N LYS A 8 24.14 -0.62 -19.80
CA LYS A 8 25.35 0.17 -20.06
C LYS A 8 25.68 0.89 -18.77
N LEU A 9 26.56 0.27 -17.99
CA LEU A 9 27.19 0.97 -16.89
C LEU A 9 27.92 2.18 -17.46
N PRO A 10 27.86 3.38 -16.86
CA PRO A 10 28.66 4.50 -17.28
C PRO A 10 30.14 4.09 -17.37
N SER A 11 30.86 4.62 -18.33
CA SER A 11 32.30 4.31 -18.51
C SER A 11 33.07 4.65 -17.24
N GLY A 12 33.70 3.65 -16.62
CA GLY A 12 34.47 3.80 -15.39
C GLY A 12 33.95 3.01 -14.17
N ILE A 13 32.83 2.31 -14.29
CA ILE A 13 32.30 1.44 -13.23
C ILE A 13 33.01 0.12 -13.28
N SER A 14 33.66 -0.27 -12.19
CA SER A 14 34.09 -1.64 -11.96
C SER A 14 32.86 -2.55 -11.82
N ALA A 15 32.91 -3.75 -12.38
CA ALA A 15 31.88 -4.74 -12.14
C ALA A 15 31.77 -5.00 -10.61
N PRO A 16 30.52 -5.19 -10.08
CA PRO A 16 30.32 -5.48 -8.67
C PRO A 16 31.05 -6.74 -8.24
N THR A 17 31.52 -6.73 -7.00
CA THR A 17 32.13 -7.93 -6.39
C THR A 17 31.03 -8.92 -5.98
N GLN A 18 31.40 -10.17 -5.77
CA GLN A 18 30.48 -11.18 -5.26
C GLN A 18 29.95 -10.84 -3.85
N GLU A 19 30.73 -10.10 -3.07
CA GLU A 19 30.34 -9.62 -1.74
C GLU A 19 29.24 -8.55 -1.85
N ASP A 20 29.39 -7.60 -2.75
CA ASP A 20 28.38 -6.56 -3.02
C ASP A 20 27.05 -7.17 -3.48
N ILE A 21 27.12 -8.20 -4.33
CA ILE A 21 25.93 -8.93 -4.82
C ILE A 21 25.21 -9.61 -3.65
N THR A 22 25.96 -10.21 -2.75
CA THR A 22 25.39 -10.90 -1.59
C THR A 22 24.73 -9.92 -0.65
N ALA A 23 25.37 -8.80 -0.34
CA ALA A 23 24.81 -7.74 0.49
C ALA A 23 23.52 -7.16 -0.11
N ALA A 24 23.49 -6.93 -1.42
CA ALA A 24 22.29 -6.45 -2.11
C ALA A 24 21.13 -7.46 -2.08
N LYS A 25 21.42 -8.75 -2.21
CA LYS A 25 20.41 -9.82 -2.06
C LYS A 25 19.80 -9.83 -0.67
N GLU A 26 20.62 -9.77 0.35
CA GLU A 26 20.16 -9.75 1.74
C GLU A 26 19.27 -8.55 2.01
N TYR A 27 19.66 -7.36 1.55
CA TYR A 27 18.88 -6.14 1.66
C TYR A 27 17.48 -6.25 1.01
N VAL A 28 17.43 -6.71 -0.25
CA VAL A 28 16.15 -6.85 -0.97
C VAL A 28 15.24 -7.87 -0.29
N LEU A 29 15.82 -8.98 0.18
CA LEU A 29 15.06 -10.01 0.90
C LEU A 29 14.52 -9.50 2.23
N GLU A 30 15.31 -8.75 2.99
CA GLU A 30 14.92 -8.17 4.26
C GLU A 30 13.76 -7.17 4.07
N ARG A 31 13.89 -6.23 3.13
CA ARG A 31 12.82 -5.28 2.79
C ARG A 31 11.54 -5.99 2.35
N SER A 32 11.66 -6.97 1.47
CA SER A 32 10.49 -7.72 0.99
C SER A 32 9.78 -8.48 2.10
N ARG A 33 10.53 -9.05 3.05
CA ARG A 33 9.96 -9.72 4.23
C ARG A 33 9.22 -8.72 5.12
N ALA A 34 9.79 -7.56 5.37
CA ALA A 34 9.15 -6.50 6.14
C ALA A 34 7.87 -6.00 5.46
N GLU A 35 7.89 -5.76 4.13
CA GLU A 35 6.70 -5.38 3.36
C GLU A 35 5.58 -6.43 3.45
N ILE A 36 5.92 -7.73 3.38
CA ILE A 36 4.95 -8.83 3.49
C ILE A 36 4.39 -8.92 4.91
N ALA A 37 5.24 -8.79 5.92
CA ALA A 37 4.83 -8.83 7.32
C ALA A 37 3.83 -7.71 7.64
N LEU A 38 4.17 -6.46 7.29
CA LEU A 38 3.29 -5.32 7.48
C LEU A 38 1.98 -5.47 6.70
N ALA A 39 2.04 -5.91 5.44
CA ALA A 39 0.85 -6.18 4.63
C ALA A 39 -0.08 -7.20 5.28
N SER A 40 0.49 -8.27 5.86
CA SER A 40 -0.26 -9.32 6.55
C SER A 40 -0.89 -8.82 7.86
N ALA A 41 -0.18 -7.99 8.61
CA ALA A 41 -0.69 -7.38 9.84
C ALA A 41 -1.88 -6.44 9.52
N VAL A 42 -1.72 -5.54 8.55
CA VAL A 42 -2.80 -4.65 8.08
C VAL A 42 -4.01 -5.45 7.59
N ASP A 43 -3.80 -6.52 6.82
CA ASP A 43 -4.89 -7.40 6.37
C ASP A 43 -5.64 -8.04 7.54
N GLY A 44 -4.91 -8.49 8.57
CA GLY A 44 -5.49 -9.02 9.80
C GLY A 44 -6.39 -8.01 10.51
N ILE A 45 -5.89 -6.81 10.72
CA ILE A 45 -6.63 -5.69 11.32
C ILE A 45 -7.89 -5.38 10.51
N LEU A 46 -7.79 -5.24 9.19
CA LEU A 46 -8.94 -4.92 8.35
C LEU A 46 -10.04 -6.00 8.43
N LYS A 47 -9.66 -7.27 8.51
CA LYS A 47 -10.62 -8.38 8.68
C LYS A 47 -11.30 -8.34 10.04
N GLU A 48 -10.56 -8.03 11.09
CA GLU A 48 -11.12 -7.88 12.45
C GLU A 48 -12.10 -6.72 12.52
N TYR A 49 -11.72 -5.56 12.01
CA TYR A 49 -12.57 -4.37 12.03
C TYR A 49 -13.80 -4.51 11.14
N ALA A 50 -13.68 -5.16 9.98
CA ALA A 50 -14.86 -5.53 9.19
C ALA A 50 -15.81 -6.45 9.96
N GLU A 51 -15.28 -7.44 10.70
CA GLU A 51 -16.10 -8.29 11.58
C GLU A 51 -16.80 -7.47 12.66
N ARG A 52 -16.09 -6.59 13.37
CA ARG A 52 -16.67 -5.69 14.40
C ARG A 52 -17.82 -4.87 13.82
N MET A 53 -17.62 -4.23 12.66
CA MET A 53 -18.65 -3.44 11.99
C MET A 53 -19.87 -4.29 11.57
N ILE A 54 -19.65 -5.47 10.99
CA ILE A 54 -20.72 -6.40 10.60
C ILE A 54 -21.53 -6.80 11.83
N ARG A 55 -20.89 -7.19 12.92
CA ARG A 55 -21.59 -7.59 14.17
C ARG A 55 -22.44 -6.45 14.73
N VAL A 56 -21.92 -5.21 14.72
CA VAL A 56 -22.70 -4.02 15.11
C VAL A 56 -23.91 -3.85 14.20
N CYS A 57 -23.74 -3.90 12.90
CA CYS A 57 -24.83 -3.73 11.94
C CYS A 57 -25.94 -4.80 12.06
N TYR A 58 -25.60 -6.00 12.49
CA TYR A 58 -26.56 -7.08 12.69
C TYR A 58 -27.35 -6.98 14.01
N LYS A 59 -26.91 -6.15 14.98
CA LYS A 59 -27.73 -5.86 16.18
C LYS A 59 -29.00 -5.09 15.84
N TYR A 60 -28.99 -4.33 14.72
CA TYR A 60 -30.05 -3.43 14.35
C TYR A 60 -30.92 -4.04 13.24
N ASN A 61 -32.23 -4.02 13.47
CA ASN A 61 -33.19 -4.54 12.50
C ASN A 61 -33.55 -3.45 11.48
N ILE A 62 -32.66 -3.22 10.53
CA ILE A 62 -32.84 -2.26 9.45
C ILE A 62 -33.16 -3.00 8.16
N ASP A 63 -34.16 -2.50 7.42
CA ASP A 63 -34.50 -3.04 6.11
C ASP A 63 -33.27 -3.05 5.19
N PRO A 64 -32.89 -4.20 4.61
CA PRO A 64 -31.75 -4.31 3.73
C PRO A 64 -31.76 -3.33 2.54
N GLN A 65 -32.93 -2.99 2.02
CA GLN A 65 -33.07 -2.08 0.87
C GLN A 65 -32.74 -0.62 1.25
N SER A 66 -33.00 -0.23 2.50
CA SER A 66 -32.70 1.11 3.03
C SER A 66 -31.45 1.13 3.92
N PHE A 67 -30.69 0.02 3.95
CA PHE A 67 -29.55 -0.11 4.84
C PHE A 67 -28.44 0.90 4.49
N SER A 68 -28.04 1.66 5.49
CA SER A 68 -26.81 2.46 5.52
C SER A 68 -26.37 2.61 6.96
N PHE A 69 -25.10 2.94 7.19
CA PHE A 69 -24.62 3.22 8.56
C PHE A 69 -25.36 4.40 9.20
N GLY A 70 -25.87 5.32 8.39
CA GLY A 70 -26.69 6.45 8.85
C GLY A 70 -28.17 6.14 9.09
N ALA A 71 -28.64 4.92 8.83
CA ALA A 71 -30.05 4.56 8.98
C ALA A 71 -30.52 4.50 10.45
N ASN A 72 -29.57 4.38 11.39
CA ASN A 72 -29.84 4.39 12.83
C ASN A 72 -28.71 5.13 13.54
N ASP A 73 -29.03 6.11 14.38
CA ASP A 73 -28.04 6.97 15.04
C ASP A 73 -27.10 6.21 15.99
N SER A 74 -27.64 5.25 16.77
CA SER A 74 -26.81 4.46 17.67
C SER A 74 -25.87 3.54 16.91
N MET A 75 -26.33 2.90 15.83
CA MET A 75 -25.48 2.10 14.96
C MET A 75 -24.38 2.96 14.32
N ARG A 76 -24.74 4.15 13.85
CA ARG A 76 -23.79 5.10 13.26
C ARG A 76 -22.67 5.45 14.25
N GLN A 77 -23.03 5.76 15.50
CA GLN A 77 -22.05 6.08 16.53
C GLN A 77 -21.12 4.90 16.83
N GLU A 78 -21.66 3.67 16.97
CA GLU A 78 -20.84 2.47 17.18
C GLU A 78 -19.90 2.21 16.00
N VAL A 79 -20.38 2.37 14.76
CA VAL A 79 -19.53 2.15 13.55
C VAL A 79 -18.45 3.21 13.45
N TYR A 80 -18.75 4.49 13.72
CA TYR A 80 -17.74 5.55 13.67
C TYR A 80 -16.67 5.38 14.75
N ALA A 81 -17.03 4.98 15.95
CA ALA A 81 -16.05 4.65 17.00
C ALA A 81 -15.10 3.52 16.55
N ILE A 82 -15.64 2.48 15.89
CA ILE A 82 -14.83 1.40 15.29
C ILE A 82 -13.88 1.93 14.21
N LEU A 83 -14.32 2.89 13.38
CA LEU A 83 -13.46 3.47 12.33
C LEU A 83 -12.38 4.40 12.90
N ASP A 84 -12.67 5.10 13.99
CA ASP A 84 -11.68 5.91 14.70
C ASP A 84 -10.62 5.01 15.34
N ASP A 85 -11.02 3.94 16.04
CA ASP A 85 -10.10 2.91 16.56
C ASP A 85 -9.22 2.33 15.45
N LEU A 86 -9.83 2.00 14.28
CA LEU A 86 -9.10 1.47 13.12
C LEU A 86 -8.03 2.45 12.62
N LEU A 87 -8.35 3.73 12.60
CA LEU A 87 -7.40 4.77 12.18
C LEU A 87 -6.19 4.81 13.12
N GLU A 88 -6.44 4.83 14.43
CA GLU A 88 -5.38 4.88 15.44
C GLU A 88 -4.49 3.64 15.38
N GLU A 89 -5.08 2.45 15.28
CA GLU A 89 -4.35 1.20 15.22
C GLU A 89 -3.51 1.07 13.93
N LEU A 90 -4.07 1.45 12.77
CA LEU A 90 -3.30 1.43 11.52
C LEU A 90 -2.16 2.44 11.50
N LEU A 91 -2.36 3.65 12.04
CA LEU A 91 -1.29 4.63 12.12
C LEU A 91 -0.18 4.16 13.04
N SER A 92 -0.51 3.66 14.23
CA SER A 92 0.46 3.11 15.19
C SER A 92 1.27 1.97 14.56
N LEU A 93 0.60 1.00 13.94
CA LEU A 93 1.27 -0.11 13.28
C LEU A 93 2.21 0.35 12.15
N ILE A 94 1.76 1.26 11.29
CA ILE A 94 2.56 1.73 10.16
C ILE A 94 3.78 2.52 10.65
N GLU A 95 3.62 3.34 11.68
CA GLU A 95 4.71 4.11 12.29
C GLU A 95 5.73 3.20 12.97
N GLU A 96 5.27 2.18 13.72
CA GLU A 96 6.14 1.26 14.46
C GLU A 96 6.91 0.31 13.54
N ASP A 97 6.25 -0.24 12.53
CA ASP A 97 6.79 -1.31 11.68
C ASP A 97 7.41 -0.82 10.37
N SER A 98 7.25 0.47 10.03
CA SER A 98 7.83 1.00 8.77
C SER A 98 9.36 1.01 8.77
N VAL A 99 10.00 1.01 9.94
CA VAL A 99 11.46 0.90 10.03
C VAL A 99 11.81 -0.29 10.94
N PRO A 100 12.49 -1.33 10.43
CA PRO A 100 12.86 -2.50 11.22
C PRO A 100 13.70 -2.15 12.45
N GLN A 101 13.56 -2.93 13.51
CA GLN A 101 14.27 -2.72 14.78
C GLN A 101 15.80 -2.66 14.61
N ASN A 102 16.37 -3.49 13.74
CA ASN A 102 17.80 -3.51 13.42
C ASN A 102 18.26 -2.30 12.58
N ARG A 103 17.31 -1.50 12.04
CA ARG A 103 17.57 -0.31 11.24
C ARG A 103 17.00 0.97 11.88
N LYS A 104 16.56 0.92 13.11
CA LYS A 104 16.19 2.10 13.91
C LYS A 104 17.45 2.90 14.22
N ASN A 105 17.91 3.63 13.24
CA ASN A 105 19.07 4.52 13.33
C ASN A 105 18.68 5.88 13.94
N LYS A 106 19.64 6.79 14.03
CA LYS A 106 19.44 8.15 14.56
C LYS A 106 18.39 8.97 13.79
N HIS A 107 18.05 8.56 12.57
CA HIS A 107 17.11 9.26 11.71
C HIS A 107 15.66 8.78 11.84
N TYR A 108 15.40 7.70 12.60
CA TYR A 108 14.05 7.12 12.71
C TYR A 108 12.97 8.15 13.04
N GLY A 109 13.19 8.98 14.06
CA GLY A 109 12.23 10.00 14.45
C GLY A 109 11.98 11.06 13.36
N ALA A 110 13.03 11.44 12.64
CA ALA A 110 12.92 12.37 11.52
C ALA A 110 12.14 11.76 10.34
N ILE A 111 12.37 10.48 10.06
CA ILE A 111 11.67 9.74 9.01
C ILE A 111 10.18 9.60 9.32
N ILE A 112 9.81 9.21 10.54
CA ILE A 112 8.41 9.13 10.95
C ILE A 112 7.73 10.50 10.88
N SER A 113 8.42 11.55 11.36
CA SER A 113 7.93 12.92 11.25
C SER A 113 7.73 13.35 9.80
N TRP A 114 8.66 13.01 8.92
CA TRP A 114 8.57 13.29 7.48
C TRP A 114 7.41 12.52 6.83
N LEU A 115 7.23 11.24 7.13
CA LEU A 115 6.10 10.44 6.64
C LEU A 115 4.75 11.00 7.09
N ALA A 116 4.68 11.54 8.31
CA ALA A 116 3.47 12.20 8.81
C ALA A 116 3.12 13.46 8.02
N THR A 117 4.10 14.15 7.42
CA THR A 117 3.90 15.39 6.65
C THR A 117 3.75 15.18 5.15
N LEU A 118 4.33 14.11 4.59
CA LEU A 118 4.44 13.87 3.14
C LEU A 118 3.66 12.62 2.69
N GLY A 119 2.38 12.55 3.01
CA GLY A 119 1.51 11.52 2.45
C GLY A 119 1.36 11.63 0.93
N THR A 120 0.68 10.66 0.31
CA THR A 120 0.37 10.70 -1.12
C THR A 120 -0.38 11.97 -1.50
N HIS A 121 -0.05 12.57 -2.65
CA HIS A 121 -0.65 13.81 -3.13
C HIS A 121 -0.45 15.05 -2.22
N ASN A 122 0.70 15.18 -1.59
CA ASN A 122 1.01 16.27 -0.65
C ASN A 122 0.05 16.34 0.56
N LYS A 123 -0.51 15.20 0.96
CA LYS A 123 -1.31 15.04 2.16
C LYS A 123 -0.54 14.21 3.18
N ASP A 124 -0.78 14.45 4.46
CA ASP A 124 -0.15 13.66 5.52
C ASP A 124 -0.63 12.20 5.54
N LEU A 125 0.11 11.35 6.23
CA LEU A 125 -0.22 9.93 6.37
C LEU A 125 -1.61 9.74 6.99
N LYS A 126 -1.94 10.53 8.01
CA LYS A 126 -3.24 10.47 8.70
C LYS A 126 -4.39 10.75 7.73
N TRP A 127 -4.31 11.83 6.95
CA TRP A 127 -5.33 12.16 5.95
C TRP A 127 -5.48 11.05 4.91
N THR A 128 -4.37 10.52 4.42
CA THR A 128 -4.37 9.45 3.42
C THR A 128 -5.01 8.17 3.98
N THR A 129 -4.68 7.82 5.22
CA THR A 129 -5.27 6.66 5.90
C THR A 129 -6.77 6.85 6.10
N GLN A 130 -7.21 8.03 6.58
CA GLN A 130 -8.64 8.35 6.72
C GLN A 130 -9.39 8.26 5.40
N TYR A 131 -8.80 8.75 4.31
CA TYR A 131 -9.41 8.67 2.98
C TYR A 131 -9.67 7.21 2.57
N TYR A 132 -8.69 6.32 2.74
CA TYR A 132 -8.85 4.91 2.39
C TYR A 132 -9.75 4.15 3.39
N ILE A 133 -9.76 4.50 4.67
CA ILE A 133 -10.72 3.99 5.65
C ILE A 133 -12.15 4.38 5.27
N SER A 134 -12.37 5.63 4.86
CA SER A 134 -13.67 6.07 4.37
C SER A 134 -14.14 5.26 3.15
N ARG A 135 -13.22 4.86 2.28
CA ARG A 135 -13.52 3.98 1.15
C ARG A 135 -13.85 2.57 1.61
N PHE A 136 -13.01 1.99 2.46
CA PHE A 136 -13.20 0.69 3.07
C PHE A 136 -14.55 0.57 3.81
N SER A 137 -14.93 1.60 4.56
CA SER A 137 -16.20 1.63 5.29
C SER A 137 -17.41 1.54 4.36
N LYS A 138 -17.35 2.20 3.20
CA LYS A 138 -18.41 2.12 2.17
C LYS A 138 -18.50 0.74 1.54
N ASP A 139 -17.37 0.09 1.33
CA ASP A 139 -17.33 -1.27 0.82
C ASP A 139 -17.97 -2.24 1.83
N VAL A 140 -17.67 -2.09 3.12
CA VAL A 140 -18.30 -2.89 4.20
C VAL A 140 -19.79 -2.59 4.33
N GLU A 141 -20.20 -1.32 4.28
CA GLU A 141 -21.62 -0.91 4.32
C GLU A 141 -22.44 -1.64 3.25
N ALA A 142 -21.97 -1.58 2.02
CA ALA A 142 -22.67 -2.20 0.90
C ALA A 142 -22.66 -3.74 0.97
N LEU A 143 -21.56 -4.31 1.46
CA LEU A 143 -21.47 -5.75 1.70
C LEU A 143 -22.50 -6.20 2.75
N VAL A 144 -22.64 -5.48 3.85
CA VAL A 144 -23.65 -5.77 4.88
C VAL A 144 -25.05 -5.69 4.31
N ALA A 145 -25.36 -4.65 3.54
CA ALA A 145 -26.66 -4.53 2.88
C ALA A 145 -26.97 -5.73 2.00
N ALA A 146 -26.00 -6.16 1.18
CA ALA A 146 -26.15 -7.31 0.31
C ALA A 146 -26.36 -8.62 1.09
N MET A 147 -25.59 -8.84 2.14
CA MET A 147 -25.68 -10.06 2.96
C MET A 147 -26.99 -10.12 3.74
N LYS A 148 -27.47 -9.00 4.31
CA LYS A 148 -28.78 -8.93 4.95
C LYS A 148 -29.90 -9.18 3.95
N TYR A 149 -29.83 -8.62 2.75
CA TYR A 149 -30.81 -8.86 1.69
C TYR A 149 -30.86 -10.33 1.27
N ALA A 150 -29.70 -10.99 1.20
CA ALA A 150 -29.60 -12.41 0.89
C ALA A 150 -29.96 -13.35 2.08
N GLY A 151 -30.39 -12.80 3.22
CA GLY A 151 -30.81 -13.57 4.39
C GLY A 151 -29.65 -14.27 5.13
N TYR A 152 -28.42 -13.72 5.04
CA TYR A 152 -27.30 -14.25 5.81
C TYR A 152 -27.48 -13.93 7.29
N ASP A 153 -27.20 -14.93 8.14
CA ASP A 153 -26.98 -14.68 9.56
C ASP A 153 -25.60 -14.00 9.78
N VAL A 154 -25.38 -13.49 10.99
CA VAL A 154 -24.16 -12.76 11.32
C VAL A 154 -22.90 -13.60 11.13
N ASN A 155 -22.90 -14.88 11.47
CA ASN A 155 -21.71 -15.72 11.38
C ASN A 155 -21.36 -16.02 9.91
N LYS A 156 -22.37 -16.32 9.10
CA LYS A 156 -22.21 -16.50 7.66
C LYS A 156 -21.70 -15.20 6.99
N ALA A 157 -22.23 -14.05 7.41
CA ALA A 157 -21.81 -12.76 6.92
C ALA A 157 -20.33 -12.46 7.25
N VAL A 158 -19.92 -12.67 8.49
CA VAL A 158 -18.52 -12.49 8.94
C VAL A 158 -17.58 -13.42 8.17
N ASN A 159 -17.90 -14.71 8.07
CA ASN A 159 -17.04 -15.66 7.36
C ASN A 159 -16.90 -15.30 5.87
N ARG A 160 -17.99 -14.86 5.26
CA ARG A 160 -17.96 -14.47 3.85
C ARG A 160 -17.17 -13.19 3.62
N SER A 161 -17.31 -12.18 4.48
CA SER A 161 -16.58 -10.92 4.38
C SER A 161 -15.06 -11.15 4.35
N LYS A 162 -14.53 -11.99 5.24
CA LYS A 162 -13.10 -12.32 5.30
C LYS A 162 -12.53 -12.85 3.97
N SER A 163 -13.35 -13.57 3.21
CA SER A 163 -12.91 -14.16 1.93
C SER A 163 -12.95 -13.21 0.74
N ILE A 164 -13.73 -12.14 0.81
CA ILE A 164 -13.94 -11.24 -0.34
C ILE A 164 -13.47 -9.81 -0.13
N LEU A 165 -12.97 -9.47 1.06
CA LEU A 165 -12.64 -8.10 1.46
C LEU A 165 -11.73 -7.38 0.46
N HIS A 166 -10.74 -8.08 -0.11
CA HIS A 166 -9.80 -7.53 -1.08
C HIS A 166 -10.28 -7.53 -2.53
N THR A 167 -11.38 -8.22 -2.81
CA THR A 167 -11.96 -8.29 -4.16
C THR A 167 -13.22 -7.45 -4.28
N LEU A 168 -13.69 -6.89 -3.16
CA LEU A 168 -14.90 -6.11 -3.09
C LEU A 168 -14.67 -4.71 -3.64
N TYR A 169 -15.35 -4.39 -4.72
CA TYR A 169 -15.46 -3.05 -5.25
C TYR A 169 -16.90 -2.75 -5.61
N ILE A 170 -17.43 -1.70 -5.03
CA ILE A 170 -18.78 -1.24 -5.32
C ILE A 170 -18.66 0.17 -5.91
N SER A 171 -19.02 0.30 -7.18
CA SER A 171 -18.95 1.60 -7.83
C SER A 171 -19.97 2.57 -7.23
N PRO A 172 -19.71 3.89 -7.28
CA PRO A 172 -20.68 4.89 -6.82
C PRO A 172 -22.04 4.76 -7.50
N GLU A 173 -22.05 4.35 -8.77
CA GLU A 173 -23.27 4.14 -9.56
C GLU A 173 -24.06 2.94 -9.04
N VAL A 174 -23.37 1.85 -8.70
CA VAL A 174 -23.98 0.66 -8.07
C VAL A 174 -24.57 1.04 -6.71
N LEU A 175 -23.81 1.76 -5.88
CA LEU A 175 -24.30 2.27 -4.60
C LEU A 175 -25.55 3.15 -4.75
N SER A 176 -25.53 4.05 -5.72
CA SER A 176 -26.68 4.92 -6.02
C SER A 176 -27.89 4.13 -6.50
N ALA A 177 -27.69 3.15 -7.38
CA ALA A 177 -28.75 2.27 -7.86
C ALA A 177 -29.32 1.39 -6.75
N MET A 178 -28.49 0.89 -5.85
CA MET A 178 -28.93 0.16 -4.66
C MET A 178 -29.80 1.05 -3.76
N LYS A 179 -29.35 2.25 -3.45
CA LYS A 179 -30.08 3.21 -2.60
C LYS A 179 -31.40 3.69 -3.22
N SER A 180 -31.49 3.71 -4.56
CA SER A 180 -32.70 4.09 -5.28
C SER A 180 -33.69 2.94 -5.50
N GLY A 181 -33.35 1.73 -5.05
CA GLY A 181 -34.18 0.53 -5.25
C GLY A 181 -34.30 0.06 -6.71
N LYS A 182 -33.55 0.67 -7.62
CA LYS A 182 -33.66 0.36 -9.06
C LYS A 182 -32.94 -0.92 -9.47
N MET A 183 -31.90 -1.33 -8.72
CA MET A 183 -31.10 -2.49 -9.06
C MET A 183 -30.27 -2.94 -7.85
N PHE A 184 -30.57 -4.14 -7.35
CA PHE A 184 -29.85 -4.70 -6.23
C PHE A 184 -29.38 -6.13 -6.59
N ASN A 185 -28.11 -6.26 -6.98
CA ASN A 185 -27.48 -7.56 -7.23
C ASN A 185 -26.69 -8.01 -6.01
N ALA A 186 -27.40 -8.44 -4.96
CA ALA A 186 -26.79 -8.94 -3.74
C ALA A 186 -25.87 -10.13 -4.01
N GLU A 187 -26.25 -11.04 -4.88
CA GLU A 187 -25.47 -12.23 -5.21
C GLU A 187 -24.15 -11.86 -5.90
N GLY A 188 -24.17 -10.92 -6.82
CA GLY A 188 -22.97 -10.39 -7.47
C GLY A 188 -21.98 -9.77 -6.49
N ILE A 189 -22.47 -9.02 -5.50
CA ILE A 189 -21.66 -8.43 -4.43
C ILE A 189 -21.07 -9.53 -3.54
N ILE A 190 -21.91 -10.45 -3.07
CA ILE A 190 -21.50 -11.51 -2.13
C ILE A 190 -20.54 -12.51 -2.78
N SER A 191 -20.62 -12.71 -4.09
CA SER A 191 -19.68 -13.58 -4.81
C SER A 191 -18.27 -12.98 -4.93
N GLY A 192 -18.08 -11.73 -4.54
CA GLY A 192 -16.85 -10.99 -4.79
C GLY A 192 -16.68 -10.65 -6.27
N GLY A 193 -17.79 -10.75 -7.04
CA GLY A 193 -17.85 -10.58 -8.47
C GLY A 193 -17.64 -9.16 -8.99
N THR A 194 -17.10 -8.31 -8.18
CA THR A 194 -16.79 -6.91 -8.50
C THR A 194 -15.51 -6.72 -9.29
N LYS A 195 -14.90 -7.80 -9.73
CA LYS A 195 -14.05 -7.75 -10.94
C LYS A 195 -14.86 -7.29 -12.16
N TYR A 196 -16.15 -7.16 -12.01
CA TYR A 196 -17.10 -6.87 -13.07
C TYR A 196 -17.98 -5.70 -12.65
N ASP A 197 -17.83 -4.57 -13.31
CA ASP A 197 -18.78 -3.47 -13.19
C ASP A 197 -20.05 -3.86 -13.96
N PRO A 198 -21.18 -4.10 -13.27
CA PRO A 198 -22.40 -4.53 -13.93
C PRO A 198 -22.98 -3.51 -14.91
N PHE A 199 -22.55 -2.25 -14.85
CA PHE A 199 -23.00 -1.20 -15.77
C PHE A 199 -22.13 -1.07 -17.01
N THR A 200 -20.83 -1.29 -16.90
CA THR A 200 -19.89 -1.13 -18.01
C THR A 200 -19.47 -2.43 -18.65
N HIS A 201 -19.83 -3.58 -18.06
CA HIS A 201 -19.39 -4.91 -18.48
C HIS A 201 -17.86 -5.02 -18.66
N LYS A 202 -17.10 -4.14 -18.02
CA LYS A 202 -15.64 -4.14 -18.05
C LYS A 202 -15.11 -4.56 -16.68
N PRO A 203 -14.05 -5.38 -16.64
CA PRO A 203 -13.37 -5.65 -15.39
C PRO A 203 -12.87 -4.33 -14.82
N SER A 204 -13.22 -4.03 -13.57
CA SER A 204 -12.70 -2.84 -12.91
C SER A 204 -11.22 -3.06 -12.62
N VAL A 205 -10.36 -2.43 -13.40
CA VAL A 205 -8.92 -2.48 -13.23
C VAL A 205 -8.48 -1.20 -12.56
N GLY A 206 -7.89 -1.29 -11.39
CA GLY A 206 -7.25 -0.16 -10.73
C GLY A 206 -7.25 -0.26 -9.21
N LEU A 207 -6.07 -0.13 -8.63
CA LEU A 207 -5.84 -0.14 -7.17
C LEU A 207 -6.68 0.92 -6.44
N SER A 208 -6.95 2.05 -7.07
CA SER A 208 -7.71 3.17 -6.49
C SER A 208 -9.18 2.87 -6.18
N LYS A 209 -9.65 1.67 -6.46
CA LYS A 209 -11.06 1.29 -6.34
C LYS A 209 -11.37 0.41 -5.11
N TYR A 210 -10.38 -0.26 -4.54
CA TYR A 210 -10.56 -1.20 -3.43
C TYR A 210 -10.10 -0.60 -2.10
N GLY A 211 -10.99 -0.40 -1.14
CA GLY A 211 -10.65 0.20 0.15
C GLY A 211 -9.61 -0.60 0.93
N ALA A 212 -9.85 -1.89 1.15
CA ALA A 212 -8.93 -2.76 1.88
C ALA A 212 -7.58 -2.92 1.16
N THR A 213 -7.58 -3.20 -0.14
CA THR A 213 -6.35 -3.34 -0.93
C THR A 213 -5.53 -2.05 -0.95
N ASN A 214 -6.19 -0.89 -0.99
CA ASN A 214 -5.50 0.39 -0.95
C ASN A 214 -4.83 0.65 0.39
N LEU A 215 -5.45 0.27 1.51
CA LEU A 215 -4.83 0.38 2.84
C LEU A 215 -3.58 -0.50 2.96
N VAL A 216 -3.64 -1.75 2.51
CA VAL A 216 -2.49 -2.65 2.45
C VAL A 216 -1.38 -2.09 1.54
N THR A 217 -1.74 -1.59 0.35
CA THR A 217 -0.78 -1.01 -0.60
C THR A 217 -0.15 0.27 -0.05
N MET A 218 -0.93 1.11 0.63
CA MET A 218 -0.46 2.32 1.28
C MET A 218 0.57 1.99 2.37
N ALA A 219 0.26 1.04 3.25
CA ALA A 219 1.18 0.62 4.31
C ALA A 219 2.52 0.12 3.73
N ARG A 220 2.47 -0.75 2.72
CA ARG A 220 3.68 -1.22 2.02
C ARG A 220 4.48 -0.09 1.39
N SER A 221 3.80 0.85 0.74
CA SER A 221 4.46 1.99 0.10
C SER A 221 5.07 2.94 1.12
N THR A 222 4.44 3.08 2.28
CA THR A 222 4.96 3.88 3.40
C THR A 222 6.23 3.24 3.96
N LEU A 223 6.22 1.92 4.20
CA LEU A 223 7.41 1.18 4.60
C LEU A 223 8.55 1.33 3.59
N ALA A 224 8.26 1.14 2.30
CA ALA A 224 9.27 1.28 1.25
C ALA A 224 9.89 2.69 1.21
N LYS A 225 9.08 3.73 1.41
CA LYS A 225 9.56 5.11 1.52
C LYS A 225 10.43 5.32 2.75
N ALA A 226 9.98 4.90 3.92
CA ALA A 226 10.72 5.03 5.16
C ALA A 226 12.07 4.33 5.09
N TRP A 227 12.10 3.16 4.47
CA TRP A 227 13.32 2.39 4.28
C TRP A 227 14.33 3.12 3.39
N MET A 228 13.91 3.59 2.23
CA MET A 228 14.80 4.28 1.29
C MET A 228 15.24 5.64 1.82
N GLU A 229 14.37 6.35 2.50
CA GLU A 229 14.71 7.64 3.11
C GLU A 229 15.72 7.47 4.25
N SER A 230 15.58 6.41 5.06
CA SER A 230 16.55 6.07 6.10
C SER A 230 17.95 5.85 5.53
N GLU A 231 18.04 5.13 4.42
CA GLU A 231 19.32 4.90 3.74
C GLU A 231 19.87 6.16 3.11
N PHE A 232 19.03 6.98 2.53
CA PHE A 232 19.43 8.26 1.96
C PHE A 232 20.05 9.18 3.02
N MET A 233 19.41 9.32 4.18
CA MET A 233 19.93 10.10 5.29
C MET A 233 21.26 9.55 5.82
N GLU A 234 21.41 8.21 5.90
CA GLU A 234 22.70 7.61 6.26
C GLU A 234 23.79 7.90 5.22
N ALA A 235 23.45 7.81 3.94
CA ALA A 235 24.39 8.12 2.86
C ALA A 235 24.80 9.60 2.85
N GLU A 236 23.87 10.51 3.18
CA GLU A 236 24.16 11.94 3.34
C GLU A 236 25.13 12.16 4.50
N ASP A 237 24.93 11.53 5.66
CA ASP A 237 25.84 11.58 6.80
C ASP A 237 27.24 11.02 6.49
N GLU A 238 27.32 10.01 5.63
CA GLU A 238 28.60 9.44 5.15
C GLU A 238 29.28 10.31 4.10
N GLY A 239 28.68 11.43 3.70
CA GLY A 239 29.21 12.37 2.72
C GLY A 239 29.20 11.82 1.31
N MET A 240 28.17 11.04 0.94
CA MET A 240 27.94 10.63 -0.44
C MET A 240 27.57 11.85 -1.29
N GLY A 241 28.07 11.90 -2.53
CA GLY A 241 27.82 13.01 -3.45
C GLY A 241 26.52 12.88 -4.22
N GLY A 242 26.05 11.65 -4.41
CA GLY A 242 24.82 11.35 -5.14
C GLY A 242 24.56 9.85 -5.26
N TYR A 243 23.61 9.51 -6.12
CA TYR A 243 23.22 8.12 -6.31
C TYR A 243 22.69 7.86 -7.72
N TYR A 244 22.68 6.58 -8.08
CA TYR A 244 22.01 6.07 -9.27
C TYR A 244 20.82 5.21 -8.87
N VAL A 245 19.73 5.31 -9.62
CA VAL A 245 18.57 4.46 -9.48
C VAL A 245 18.65 3.31 -10.47
N PHE A 246 18.34 2.12 -10.01
CA PHE A 246 18.30 0.92 -10.83
C PHE A 246 16.96 0.21 -10.67
N ARG A 247 16.51 -0.39 -11.75
CA ARG A 247 15.25 -1.08 -11.81
C ARG A 247 15.34 -2.50 -11.24
N GLY A 248 14.39 -2.89 -10.40
CA GLY A 248 14.22 -4.29 -10.02
C GLY A 248 13.72 -5.14 -11.21
N SER A 249 14.33 -6.31 -11.43
CA SER A 249 14.05 -7.16 -12.59
C SER A 249 12.67 -7.81 -12.59
N SER A 250 12.01 -7.88 -11.44
CA SER A 250 10.77 -8.64 -11.24
C SER A 250 9.49 -7.91 -11.66
N TYR A 251 9.58 -6.66 -12.13
CA TYR A 251 8.40 -5.86 -12.47
C TYR A 251 8.29 -5.60 -13.96
N PRO A 252 7.20 -6.03 -14.61
CA PRO A 252 6.93 -5.61 -15.98
C PRO A 252 6.55 -4.13 -15.97
N CYS A 253 7.40 -3.31 -16.55
CA CYS A 253 7.15 -1.95 -17.02
C CYS A 253 6.41 -0.98 -16.10
N SER A 254 7.14 -0.14 -15.40
CA SER A 254 6.65 1.19 -15.06
C SER A 254 7.47 2.22 -15.86
N HIS A 255 6.83 2.96 -16.74
CA HIS A 255 7.46 4.06 -17.49
C HIS A 255 8.21 5.03 -16.57
N ILE A 256 7.69 5.25 -15.37
CA ILE A 256 8.28 6.17 -14.39
C ILE A 256 9.65 5.67 -13.94
N CYS A 257 9.77 4.37 -13.63
CA CYS A 257 11.05 3.79 -13.23
C CYS A 257 12.08 3.86 -14.36
N ASP A 258 11.66 3.65 -15.60
CA ASP A 258 12.57 3.68 -16.75
C ASP A 258 13.13 5.08 -17.03
N LEU A 259 12.40 6.13 -16.65
CA LEU A 259 12.84 7.51 -16.80
C LEU A 259 13.95 7.90 -15.80
N GLU A 260 13.91 7.32 -14.61
CA GLU A 260 14.85 7.64 -13.52
C GLU A 260 16.04 6.67 -13.43
N CYS A 261 15.92 5.49 -14.06
CA CYS A 261 16.97 4.48 -14.00
C CYS A 261 18.18 4.85 -14.86
N GLY A 262 19.38 4.65 -14.29
CA GLY A 262 20.67 4.87 -14.97
C GLY A 262 21.14 6.32 -14.99
N TRP A 263 20.40 7.25 -14.39
CA TRP A 263 20.81 8.65 -14.24
C TRP A 263 21.44 8.89 -12.89
N PHE A 264 22.38 9.84 -12.86
CA PHE A 264 22.98 10.33 -11.63
C PHE A 264 22.06 11.39 -10.98
N HIS A 265 21.71 11.13 -9.72
CA HIS A 265 20.93 12.04 -8.88
C HIS A 265 21.86 12.60 -7.78
N PRO A 266 22.19 13.90 -7.78
CA PRO A 266 22.95 14.49 -6.68
C PRO A 266 22.14 14.46 -5.37
N MET A 267 22.82 14.31 -4.22
CA MET A 267 22.15 14.27 -2.91
C MET A 267 21.21 15.45 -2.68
N SER A 268 21.54 16.62 -3.22
CA SER A 268 20.72 17.84 -3.11
C SER A 268 19.31 17.75 -3.72
N MET A 269 19.05 16.74 -4.56
CA MET A 269 17.71 16.50 -5.12
C MET A 269 16.77 15.75 -4.17
N GLY A 270 17.27 15.22 -3.06
CA GLY A 270 16.52 14.30 -2.20
C GLY A 270 16.35 12.91 -2.82
N MET A 271 15.68 12.01 -2.10
CA MET A 271 15.40 10.65 -2.57
C MET A 271 14.23 10.64 -3.55
N VAL A 272 14.46 10.14 -4.76
CA VAL A 272 13.40 10.02 -5.78
C VAL A 272 12.60 8.71 -5.67
N CYS A 273 13.18 7.65 -5.10
CA CYS A 273 12.52 6.37 -4.88
C CYS A 273 11.82 6.31 -3.51
N PRO A 274 10.73 5.52 -3.39
CA PRO A 274 10.06 4.74 -4.41
C PRO A 274 9.20 5.59 -5.36
N LEU A 275 9.27 5.30 -6.65
CA LEU A 275 8.61 6.09 -7.69
C LEU A 275 7.09 5.82 -7.82
N HIS A 276 6.64 4.67 -7.33
CA HIS A 276 5.23 4.25 -7.32
C HIS A 276 4.98 3.22 -6.22
N SER A 277 3.73 2.94 -5.94
CA SER A 277 3.35 1.86 -5.02
C SER A 277 3.95 0.52 -5.48
N SER A 278 4.54 -0.23 -4.55
CA SER A 278 5.24 -1.50 -4.83
C SER A 278 6.48 -1.36 -5.73
N CYS A 279 7.14 -0.21 -5.70
CA CYS A 279 8.39 0.02 -6.41
C CYS A 279 9.49 -0.90 -5.88
N GLN A 280 10.12 -1.65 -6.80
CA GLN A 280 11.25 -2.55 -6.50
C GLN A 280 12.60 -1.95 -6.95
N CYS A 281 12.62 -0.67 -7.30
CA CYS A 281 13.87 0.03 -7.60
C CYS A 281 14.76 0.09 -6.37
N TRP A 282 16.06 0.18 -6.61
CA TRP A 282 17.10 0.24 -5.61
C TRP A 282 18.12 1.29 -6.02
N VAL A 283 18.96 1.68 -5.10
CA VAL A 283 19.82 2.85 -5.23
C VAL A 283 21.27 2.46 -4.97
N LEU A 284 22.17 3.00 -5.78
CA LEU A 284 23.60 2.89 -5.63
C LEU A 284 24.17 4.25 -5.26
N TYR A 285 24.64 4.44 -4.04
CA TYR A 285 25.26 5.65 -3.58
C TYR A 285 26.71 5.76 -4.01
N VAL A 286 27.15 6.96 -4.44
CA VAL A 286 28.52 7.24 -4.88
C VAL A 286 29.07 8.46 -4.16
N LYS A 287 30.38 8.45 -3.88
CA LYS A 287 31.04 9.56 -3.16
C LYS A 287 31.25 10.80 -4.02
N SER A 288 31.36 10.63 -5.33
CA SER A 288 31.59 11.74 -6.24
C SER A 288 30.30 12.54 -6.47
N ASP A 289 30.36 13.85 -6.33
CA ASP A 289 29.30 14.79 -6.70
C ASP A 289 29.14 14.96 -8.22
N LYS A 290 30.08 14.41 -8.99
CA LYS A 290 30.07 14.36 -10.47
C LYS A 290 29.62 13.03 -11.04
N GLY A 291 29.17 12.11 -10.20
CA GLY A 291 28.72 10.80 -10.64
C GLY A 291 29.85 9.79 -10.94
N GLU A 292 31.10 10.10 -10.58
CA GLU A 292 32.21 9.14 -10.72
C GLU A 292 32.06 8.04 -9.68
N ILE A 293 32.05 6.78 -10.12
CA ILE A 293 31.84 5.63 -9.23
C ILE A 293 33.20 5.11 -8.80
N THR A 294 33.69 5.61 -7.67
CA THR A 294 34.93 5.13 -7.04
C THR A 294 34.68 4.26 -5.81
N ASN A 295 33.52 4.43 -5.17
CA ASN A 295 33.03 3.59 -4.07
C ASN A 295 31.51 3.58 -4.12
N TYR A 296 30.92 2.40 -4.04
CA TYR A 296 29.47 2.22 -4.09
C TYR A 296 28.95 1.37 -2.92
N ARG A 297 27.70 1.58 -2.59
CA ARG A 297 26.94 0.87 -1.57
C ARG A 297 25.64 0.40 -2.18
N ASN A 298 25.21 -0.81 -1.89
CA ASN A 298 23.96 -1.41 -2.35
C ASN A 298 23.86 -1.73 -3.85
N LEU A 299 24.16 -2.96 -4.18
CA LEU A 299 23.98 -3.51 -5.53
C LEU A 299 22.75 -4.39 -5.60
N ASN A 300 21.98 -4.24 -6.68
CA ASN A 300 20.82 -5.09 -6.91
C ASN A 300 21.27 -6.45 -7.47
N PRO A 301 20.90 -7.57 -6.81
CA PRO A 301 21.23 -8.91 -7.25
C PRO A 301 20.58 -9.29 -8.59
N TYR A 302 19.56 -8.55 -9.04
CA TYR A 302 18.85 -8.82 -10.29
C TYR A 302 19.51 -8.23 -11.53
N MET A 303 20.66 -7.59 -11.37
CA MET A 303 21.42 -7.00 -12.49
C MET A 303 22.51 -7.94 -13.05
N LEU A 304 22.61 -9.12 -12.55
CA LEU A 304 23.66 -10.07 -12.94
C LEU A 304 23.08 -11.23 -13.70
#